data_868aa8e56ea9cd6c638af53c8223e0e0
#
_entry.id   868aa8e56ea9cd6c638af53c8223e0e0
#
_cell.length_a   1.000
_cell.length_b   1.000
_cell.length_c   1.000
_cell.angle_alpha   90.00
_cell.angle_beta   90.00
_cell.angle_gamma   90.00
#
_symmetry.space_group_name_H-M   'P 1'
#
loop_
_entity.id
_entity.type
_entity.pdbx_description
1 polymer ?
#
loop_
_entity_poly.entity_id
_entity_poly.type
_entity_poly.pdbx_seq_one_letter_code
_entity_poly.pdbx_strand_id
1 'polypeptide(L)'
;MARRSARPQPDQTLELPTLTRACPECGASLWAAYKTQRTVTTLGGTVRLRLQVRRCRMPSCSRRAVPLRPEQEGRYALPEHEFGLDVVALVGTLRHAQHRSVPEIHAELTRRGVPLCLRTVTNLLDRYDELLALSLADTGRLRRVTAAAGRVILAIDGLQPDVGHEVLWVLRDCLSGEILLARSLLSSTQDDLARLITEVKEALEVPIAGAVSDGQDSIRKELENFLTFLR
;
A
#
# COMPACT_ATOMS: atom_id res chain seq x y z
N MET A 1 -22.18 26.62 0.36
CA MET A 1 -20.87 27.33 0.30
C MET A 1 -19.92 26.62 1.26
N ALA A 2 -18.88 25.96 0.76
CA ALA A 2 -17.85 25.36 1.60
C ALA A 2 -17.07 26.48 2.29
N ARG A 3 -17.01 26.49 3.62
CA ARG A 3 -16.14 27.37 4.39
C ARG A 3 -14.69 27.04 4.00
N ARG A 4 -14.03 27.93 3.28
CA ARG A 4 -12.57 27.87 3.06
C ARG A 4 -11.93 28.25 4.41
N SER A 5 -11.54 27.25 5.17
CA SER A 5 -10.64 27.47 6.31
C SER A 5 -9.33 28.05 5.76
N ALA A 6 -8.79 29.05 6.48
CA ALA A 6 -7.49 29.63 6.11
C ALA A 6 -6.45 28.50 6.09
N ARG A 7 -5.69 28.40 4.99
CA ARG A 7 -4.61 27.40 4.89
C ARG A 7 -3.55 27.73 5.93
N PRO A 8 -3.07 26.73 6.68
CA PRO A 8 -2.01 26.96 7.65
C PRO A 8 -0.77 27.54 6.97
N GLN A 9 -0.07 28.42 7.67
CA GLN A 9 1.23 28.90 7.20
C GLN A 9 2.23 27.73 7.19
N PRO A 10 3.01 27.55 6.12
CA PRO A 10 3.96 26.46 6.05
C PRO A 10 5.19 26.79 6.88
N ASP A 11 5.68 25.80 7.61
CA ASP A 11 6.94 25.84 8.34
C ASP A 11 8.11 25.69 7.36
N GLN A 12 7.90 24.93 6.26
CA GLN A 12 8.91 24.65 5.25
C GLN A 12 8.31 24.72 3.84
N THR A 13 9.14 25.11 2.87
CA THR A 13 8.81 25.08 1.44
C THR A 13 9.80 24.20 0.69
N LEU A 14 9.30 23.24 -0.10
CA LEU A 14 10.10 22.34 -0.92
C LEU A 14 9.77 22.57 -2.41
N GLU A 15 10.81 22.74 -3.22
CA GLU A 15 10.70 22.81 -4.68
C GLU A 15 10.89 21.39 -5.26
N LEU A 16 9.86 20.90 -5.93
CA LEU A 16 9.87 19.56 -6.53
C LEU A 16 9.79 19.69 -8.07
N PRO A 17 10.92 19.51 -8.77
CA PRO A 17 10.93 19.44 -10.23
C PRO A 17 10.48 18.07 -10.71
N THR A 18 9.77 17.99 -11.84
CA THR A 18 9.58 16.74 -12.56
C THR A 18 10.92 16.29 -13.16
N LEU A 19 11.42 15.12 -12.77
CA LEU A 19 12.70 14.57 -13.20
C LEU A 19 12.62 14.00 -14.62
N THR A 20 11.52 13.33 -14.95
CA THR A 20 11.25 12.80 -16.29
C THR A 20 11.27 13.90 -17.34
N ARG A 21 12.08 13.73 -18.38
CA ARG A 21 12.27 14.70 -19.47
C ARG A 21 11.62 14.27 -20.78
N ALA A 22 11.44 12.96 -20.99
CA ALA A 22 10.82 12.36 -22.17
C ALA A 22 9.41 11.86 -21.82
N CYS A 23 8.50 11.94 -22.78
CA CYS A 23 7.15 11.40 -22.63
C CYS A 23 7.21 9.86 -22.58
N PRO A 24 6.63 9.20 -21.57
CA PRO A 24 6.67 7.74 -21.45
C PRO A 24 5.88 7.02 -22.56
N GLU A 25 5.00 7.74 -23.26
CA GLU A 25 4.19 7.17 -24.34
C GLU A 25 4.88 7.28 -25.71
N CYS A 26 5.31 8.47 -26.10
CA CYS A 26 5.82 8.76 -27.44
C CYS A 26 7.32 9.12 -27.48
N GLY A 27 8.02 9.13 -26.36
CA GLY A 27 9.44 9.48 -26.26
C GLY A 27 9.78 10.97 -26.49
N ALA A 28 8.83 11.79 -26.90
CA ALA A 28 9.07 13.19 -27.20
C ALA A 28 9.44 14.00 -25.94
N SER A 29 10.25 15.05 -26.11
CA SER A 29 10.63 15.94 -25.02
C SER A 29 9.41 16.61 -24.34
N LEU A 30 9.40 16.57 -23.03
CA LEU A 30 8.40 17.25 -22.19
C LEU A 30 8.79 18.71 -21.95
N TRP A 31 7.82 19.60 -21.96
CA TRP A 31 8.02 21.00 -21.64
C TRP A 31 7.46 21.38 -20.27
N ALA A 32 8.04 22.36 -19.62
CA ALA A 32 7.55 22.91 -18.35
C ALA A 32 6.24 23.69 -18.64
N ALA A 33 5.11 23.10 -18.26
CA ALA A 33 3.79 23.64 -18.58
C ALA A 33 3.37 24.73 -17.59
N TYR A 34 3.49 24.44 -16.29
CA TYR A 34 3.13 25.38 -15.22
C TYR A 34 3.75 24.96 -13.89
N LYS A 35 3.72 25.88 -12.93
CA LYS A 35 4.02 25.61 -11.53
C LYS A 35 2.72 25.63 -10.73
N THR A 36 2.59 24.72 -9.79
CA THR A 36 1.49 24.68 -8.82
C THR A 36 2.03 24.45 -7.42
N GLN A 37 1.21 24.70 -6.42
CA GLN A 37 1.61 24.48 -5.03
C GLN A 37 0.47 23.89 -4.22
N ARG A 38 0.82 23.08 -3.22
CA ARG A 38 -0.09 22.56 -2.21
C ARG A 38 0.60 22.53 -0.85
N THR A 39 -0.21 22.58 0.19
CA THR A 39 0.27 22.50 1.58
C THR A 39 -0.10 21.12 2.12
N VAL A 40 0.85 20.48 2.79
CA VAL A 40 0.70 19.14 3.38
C VAL A 40 1.06 19.24 4.87
N THR A 41 0.19 18.73 5.74
CA THR A 41 0.45 18.59 7.17
C THR A 41 1.13 17.27 7.42
N THR A 42 2.33 17.31 8.00
CA THR A 42 3.16 16.14 8.37
C THR A 42 3.33 16.07 9.87
N LEU A 43 3.92 15.00 10.38
CA LEU A 43 4.31 14.90 11.80
C LEU A 43 5.41 15.89 12.20
N GLY A 44 6.19 16.37 11.22
CA GLY A 44 7.24 17.36 11.41
C GLY A 44 6.79 18.80 11.16
N GLY A 45 5.48 19.05 10.98
CA GLY A 45 4.93 20.37 10.71
C GLY A 45 4.30 20.49 9.31
N THR A 46 4.02 21.73 8.91
CA THR A 46 3.33 22.03 7.66
C THR A 46 4.32 22.34 6.54
N VAL A 47 4.25 21.56 5.45
CA VAL A 47 5.15 21.67 4.30
C VAL A 47 4.40 22.19 3.09
N ARG A 48 4.92 23.26 2.44
CA ARG A 48 4.46 23.72 1.13
C ARG A 48 5.28 23.06 0.03
N LEU A 49 4.62 22.22 -0.77
CA LEU A 49 5.21 21.62 -1.97
C LEU A 49 4.97 22.55 -3.16
N ARG A 50 6.03 23.02 -3.80
CA ARG A 50 5.99 23.74 -5.08
C ARG A 50 6.38 22.79 -6.20
N LEU A 51 5.44 22.51 -7.07
CA LEU A 51 5.51 21.46 -8.06
C LEU A 51 5.72 22.05 -9.45
N GLN A 52 6.76 21.65 -10.16
CA GLN A 52 6.94 21.97 -11.57
C GLN A 52 6.33 20.87 -12.43
N VAL A 53 5.21 21.17 -13.07
CA VAL A 53 4.46 20.21 -13.90
C VAL A 53 4.91 20.29 -15.35
N ARG A 54 5.06 19.13 -16.00
CA ARG A 54 5.42 19.00 -17.43
C ARG A 54 4.29 18.39 -18.24
N ARG A 55 4.30 18.66 -19.56
CA ARG A 55 3.37 18.07 -20.53
C ARG A 55 4.09 17.65 -21.80
N CYS A 56 3.49 16.71 -22.53
CA CYS A 56 3.95 16.31 -23.84
C CYS A 56 3.65 17.40 -24.88
N ARG A 57 4.60 17.65 -25.81
CA ARG A 57 4.45 18.61 -26.90
C ARG A 57 3.75 18.04 -28.13
N MET A 58 3.77 16.71 -28.31
CA MET A 58 3.26 16.07 -29.53
C MET A 58 1.74 16.15 -29.60
N PRO A 59 1.17 16.76 -30.66
CA PRO A 59 -0.29 16.90 -30.80
C PRO A 59 -1.03 15.57 -30.89
N SER A 60 -0.42 14.56 -31.48
CA SER A 60 -1.00 13.22 -31.67
C SER A 60 -0.84 12.28 -30.48
N CYS A 61 -0.13 12.71 -29.42
CA CYS A 61 0.10 11.86 -28.25
C CYS A 61 -1.12 11.85 -27.34
N SER A 62 -1.58 10.66 -26.93
CA SER A 62 -2.67 10.44 -25.97
C SER A 62 -2.42 11.16 -24.63
N ARG A 63 -1.15 11.29 -24.23
CA ARG A 63 -0.75 11.97 -22.98
C ARG A 63 -0.55 13.49 -23.10
N ARG A 64 -0.88 14.11 -24.23
CA ARG A 64 -0.73 15.57 -24.39
C ARG A 64 -1.49 16.37 -23.33
N ALA A 65 -2.71 15.96 -23.00
CA ALA A 65 -3.56 16.60 -22.01
C ALA A 65 -3.22 16.19 -20.56
N VAL A 66 -2.51 15.08 -20.36
CA VAL A 66 -2.21 14.54 -19.04
C VAL A 66 -0.96 15.20 -18.47
N PRO A 67 -1.06 15.94 -17.34
CA PRO A 67 0.09 16.56 -16.71
C PRO A 67 0.97 15.50 -16.04
N LEU A 68 2.28 15.60 -16.21
CA LEU A 68 3.26 14.85 -15.44
C LEU A 68 3.68 15.70 -14.24
N ARG A 69 3.38 15.19 -13.07
CA ARG A 69 3.73 15.79 -11.77
C ARG A 69 5.10 15.28 -11.31
N PRO A 70 5.77 15.97 -10.39
CA PRO A 70 7.03 15.50 -9.81
C PRO A 70 6.88 14.12 -9.18
N GLU A 71 7.78 13.20 -9.51
CA GLU A 71 7.80 11.82 -9.02
C GLU A 71 7.98 11.76 -7.49
N GLN A 72 8.69 12.75 -6.95
CA GLN A 72 8.94 12.84 -5.51
C GLN A 72 7.73 13.29 -4.70
N GLU A 73 6.69 13.86 -5.33
CA GLU A 73 5.49 14.31 -4.63
C GLU A 73 4.83 13.17 -3.83
N GLY A 74 4.76 11.97 -4.41
CA GLY A 74 4.19 10.78 -3.80
C GLY A 74 4.93 10.29 -2.53
N ARG A 75 6.14 10.79 -2.25
CA ARG A 75 6.86 10.49 -1.00
C ARG A 75 6.33 11.29 0.20
N TYR A 76 5.68 12.39 -0.06
CA TYR A 76 5.16 13.29 0.98
C TYR A 76 3.69 13.03 1.28
N ALA A 77 2.86 12.94 0.24
CA ALA A 77 1.42 12.76 0.41
C ALA A 77 0.79 12.20 -0.86
N LEU A 78 -0.34 11.53 -0.69
CA LEU A 78 -1.19 11.09 -1.80
C LEU A 78 -1.68 12.29 -2.63
N PRO A 79 -1.99 12.11 -3.92
CA PRO A 79 -2.58 13.15 -4.75
C PRO A 79 -3.81 13.77 -4.08
N GLU A 80 -3.91 15.10 -4.07
CA GLU A 80 -5.04 15.87 -3.51
C GLU A 80 -5.29 15.73 -2.00
N HIS A 81 -4.45 14.98 -1.27
CA HIS A 81 -4.55 14.84 0.19
C HIS A 81 -3.79 15.94 0.93
N GLU A 82 -4.36 16.42 2.04
CA GLU A 82 -3.78 17.46 2.89
C GLU A 82 -2.83 16.93 3.96
N PHE A 83 -2.86 15.62 4.24
CA PHE A 83 -2.01 14.97 5.24
C PHE A 83 -0.90 14.15 4.58
N GLY A 84 0.25 14.17 5.22
CA GLY A 84 1.43 13.41 4.80
C GLY A 84 1.27 11.90 4.98
N LEU A 85 2.07 11.13 4.21
CA LEU A 85 2.10 9.66 4.36
C LEU A 85 2.57 9.23 5.75
N ASP A 86 3.41 10.04 6.42
CA ASP A 86 3.84 9.82 7.80
C ASP A 86 2.67 9.88 8.79
N VAL A 87 1.74 10.82 8.60
CA VAL A 87 0.51 10.90 9.41
C VAL A 87 -0.38 9.68 9.15
N VAL A 88 -0.58 9.29 7.89
CA VAL A 88 -1.37 8.10 7.51
C VAL A 88 -0.75 6.84 8.13
N ALA A 89 0.57 6.67 8.03
CA ALA A 89 1.28 5.53 8.60
C ALA A 89 1.17 5.47 10.14
N LEU A 90 1.27 6.62 10.82
CA LEU A 90 1.10 6.68 12.27
C LEU A 90 -0.33 6.29 12.68
N VAL A 91 -1.35 6.79 11.98
CA VAL A 91 -2.76 6.45 12.24
C VAL A 91 -2.98 4.93 12.12
N GLY A 92 -2.48 4.30 11.06
CA GLY A 92 -2.55 2.85 10.89
C GLY A 92 -1.80 2.08 11.98
N THR A 93 -0.59 2.52 12.33
CA THR A 93 0.20 1.91 13.42
C THR A 93 -0.54 1.98 14.77
N LEU A 94 -1.10 3.14 15.10
CA LEU A 94 -1.85 3.31 16.36
C LEU A 94 -3.09 2.41 16.39
N ARG A 95 -3.78 2.25 15.25
CA ARG A 95 -4.98 1.41 15.15
C ARG A 95 -4.66 -0.07 15.22
N HIS A 96 -3.78 -0.55 14.33
CA HIS A 96 -3.59 -1.98 14.11
C HIS A 96 -2.52 -2.60 15.01
N ALA A 97 -1.41 -1.89 15.29
CA ALA A 97 -0.36 -2.41 16.17
C ALA A 97 -0.58 -2.08 17.64
N GLN A 98 -1.24 -0.94 17.96
CA GLN A 98 -1.46 -0.52 19.35
C GLN A 98 -2.94 -0.63 19.78
N HIS A 99 -3.84 -1.09 18.90
CA HIS A 99 -5.27 -1.32 19.15
C HIS A 99 -6.02 -0.09 19.70
N ARG A 100 -5.57 1.13 19.35
CA ARG A 100 -6.20 2.36 19.81
C ARG A 100 -7.51 2.65 19.10
N SER A 101 -8.46 3.21 19.85
CA SER A 101 -9.73 3.72 19.32
C SER A 101 -9.52 5.03 18.54
N VAL A 102 -10.50 5.39 17.69
CA VAL A 102 -10.46 6.65 16.93
C VAL A 102 -10.30 7.90 17.83
N PRO A 103 -10.99 8.01 18.98
CA PRO A 103 -10.77 9.12 19.91
C PRO A 103 -9.33 9.18 20.48
N GLU A 104 -8.73 8.04 20.82
CA GLU A 104 -7.36 7.98 21.32
C GLU A 104 -6.33 8.36 20.27
N ILE A 105 -6.55 7.93 19.01
CA ILE A 105 -5.72 8.32 17.86
C ILE A 105 -5.81 9.83 17.64
N HIS A 106 -7.03 10.39 17.68
CA HIS A 106 -7.23 11.83 17.56
C HIS A 106 -6.50 12.61 18.65
N ALA A 107 -6.60 12.17 19.92
CA ALA A 107 -5.91 12.80 21.04
C ALA A 107 -4.37 12.78 20.85
N GLU A 108 -3.82 11.64 20.39
CA GLU A 108 -2.39 11.51 20.13
C GLU A 108 -1.90 12.43 18.99
N LEU A 109 -2.64 12.51 17.89
CA LEU A 109 -2.32 13.41 16.78
C LEU A 109 -2.41 14.87 17.19
N THR A 110 -3.44 15.25 17.97
CA THR A 110 -3.59 16.59 18.51
C THR A 110 -2.41 16.95 19.44
N ARG A 111 -1.99 16.02 20.30
CA ARG A 111 -0.81 16.18 21.16
C ARG A 111 0.48 16.41 20.37
N ARG A 112 0.59 15.81 19.18
CA ARG A 112 1.72 16.01 18.23
C ARG A 112 1.60 17.27 17.38
N GLY A 113 0.58 18.10 17.59
CA GLY A 113 0.38 19.33 16.84
C GLY A 113 -0.20 19.13 15.43
N VAL A 114 -0.82 17.97 15.14
CA VAL A 114 -1.53 17.71 13.88
C VAL A 114 -3.00 18.10 14.06
N PRO A 115 -3.45 19.25 13.51
CA PRO A 115 -4.83 19.72 13.68
C PRO A 115 -5.78 18.96 12.75
N LEU A 116 -6.66 18.15 13.31
CA LEU A 116 -7.66 17.41 12.53
C LEU A 116 -8.90 17.10 13.40
N CYS A 117 -10.00 16.70 12.79
CA CYS A 117 -11.19 16.25 13.51
C CYS A 117 -11.30 14.70 13.50
N LEU A 118 -12.17 14.16 14.37
CA LEU A 118 -12.39 12.70 14.47
C LEU A 118 -12.75 12.05 13.14
N ARG A 119 -13.60 12.70 12.33
CA ARG A 119 -13.94 12.18 11.00
C ARG A 119 -12.72 12.08 10.07
N THR A 120 -11.78 13.01 10.19
CA THR A 120 -10.53 12.95 9.41
C THR A 120 -9.69 11.75 9.82
N VAL A 121 -9.66 11.39 11.11
CA VAL A 121 -8.97 10.16 11.56
C VAL A 121 -9.56 8.93 10.88
N THR A 122 -10.90 8.82 10.84
CA THR A 122 -11.56 7.71 10.13
C THR A 122 -11.19 7.68 8.64
N ASN A 123 -11.25 8.82 7.96
CA ASN A 123 -10.86 8.89 6.55
C ASN A 123 -9.38 8.53 6.32
N LEU A 124 -8.48 8.84 7.26
CA LEU A 124 -7.06 8.46 7.16
C LEU A 124 -6.85 6.96 7.43
N LEU A 125 -7.68 6.34 8.28
CA LEU A 125 -7.68 4.88 8.44
C LEU A 125 -8.11 4.19 7.16
N ASP A 126 -9.20 4.64 6.53
CA ASP A 126 -9.65 4.10 5.23
C ASP A 126 -8.53 4.19 4.19
N ARG A 127 -7.79 5.31 4.15
CA ARG A 127 -6.64 5.48 3.26
C ARG A 127 -5.47 4.57 3.60
N TYR A 128 -5.21 4.34 4.88
CA TYR A 128 -4.20 3.38 5.30
C TYR A 128 -4.55 1.97 4.83
N ASP A 129 -5.80 1.55 5.02
CA ASP A 129 -6.26 0.22 4.62
C ASP A 129 -6.23 0.03 3.10
N GLU A 130 -6.61 1.05 2.31
CA GLU A 130 -6.44 1.05 0.85
C GLU A 130 -4.97 0.91 0.42
N LEU A 131 -4.05 1.64 1.06
CA LEU A 131 -2.61 1.54 0.77
C LEU A 131 -2.05 0.17 1.14
N LEU A 132 -2.51 -0.39 2.26
CA LEU A 132 -2.15 -1.74 2.67
C LEU A 132 -2.61 -2.77 1.65
N ALA A 133 -3.87 -2.69 1.20
CA ALA A 133 -4.40 -3.57 0.16
C ALA A 133 -3.60 -3.49 -1.14
N LEU A 134 -3.26 -2.27 -1.60
CA LEU A 134 -2.39 -2.07 -2.78
C LEU A 134 -0.99 -2.66 -2.57
N SER A 135 -0.43 -2.52 -1.37
CA SER A 135 0.88 -3.09 -1.04
C SER A 135 0.87 -4.62 -1.06
N LEU A 136 -0.21 -5.25 -0.59
CA LEU A 136 -0.38 -6.71 -0.66
C LEU A 136 -0.55 -7.20 -2.10
N ALA A 137 -1.16 -6.41 -2.97
CA ALA A 137 -1.33 -6.75 -4.39
C ALA A 137 -0.08 -6.46 -5.25
N ASP A 138 0.95 -5.78 -4.73
CA ASP A 138 2.19 -5.47 -5.45
C ASP A 138 3.12 -6.69 -5.52
N THR A 139 2.93 -7.52 -6.53
CA THR A 139 3.78 -8.70 -6.78
C THR A 139 5.25 -8.33 -7.01
N GLY A 140 5.53 -7.17 -7.61
CA GLY A 140 6.90 -6.68 -7.80
C GLY A 140 7.59 -6.40 -6.47
N ARG A 141 6.86 -5.86 -5.48
CA ARG A 141 7.36 -5.69 -4.11
C ARG A 141 7.63 -7.05 -3.47
N LEU A 142 6.67 -7.97 -3.51
CA LEU A 142 6.80 -9.31 -2.94
C LEU A 142 8.01 -10.05 -3.52
N ARG A 143 8.21 -10.02 -4.83
CA ARG A 143 9.38 -10.61 -5.50
C ARG A 143 10.70 -10.04 -4.98
N ARG A 144 10.80 -8.71 -4.83
CA ARG A 144 12.02 -8.08 -4.29
C ARG A 144 12.32 -8.51 -2.85
N VAL A 145 11.29 -8.60 -2.01
CA VAL A 145 11.48 -8.97 -0.59
C VAL A 145 11.85 -10.45 -0.46
N THR A 146 11.17 -11.35 -1.17
CA THR A 146 11.44 -12.79 -1.11
C THR A 146 12.74 -13.18 -1.80
N ALA A 147 13.18 -12.43 -2.81
CA ALA A 147 14.46 -12.63 -3.48
C ALA A 147 15.66 -12.53 -2.53
N ALA A 148 15.58 -11.71 -1.50
CA ALA A 148 16.66 -11.56 -0.52
C ALA A 148 16.95 -12.85 0.26
N ALA A 149 15.92 -13.68 0.52
CA ALA A 149 16.06 -14.99 1.17
C ALA A 149 16.29 -16.14 0.17
N GLY A 150 16.06 -15.91 -1.13
CA GLY A 150 16.21 -16.90 -2.21
C GLY A 150 15.22 -18.08 -2.16
N ARG A 151 14.35 -18.09 -1.19
CA ARG A 151 13.30 -19.12 -0.97
C ARG A 151 12.22 -18.60 -0.05
N VAL A 152 11.07 -19.27 -0.03
CA VAL A 152 9.94 -19.01 0.86
C VAL A 152 9.67 -20.25 1.72
N ILE A 153 9.33 -20.04 2.99
CA ILE A 153 8.70 -21.04 3.85
C ILE A 153 7.28 -20.56 4.09
N LEU A 154 6.32 -21.27 3.50
CA LEU A 154 4.92 -20.85 3.48
C LEU A 154 4.22 -21.19 4.78
N ALA A 155 3.71 -20.22 5.52
CA ALA A 155 2.74 -20.44 6.60
C ALA A 155 1.33 -20.23 6.05
N ILE A 156 0.42 -21.16 6.35
CA ILE A 156 -0.98 -21.13 5.93
C ILE A 156 -1.84 -21.16 7.17
N ASP A 157 -2.72 -20.16 7.30
CA ASP A 157 -3.65 -20.04 8.41
C ASP A 157 -5.03 -19.60 7.92
N GLY A 158 -6.09 -20.16 8.51
CA GLY A 158 -7.48 -19.86 8.19
C GLY A 158 -8.16 -19.16 9.37
N LEU A 159 -8.51 -17.89 9.20
CA LEU A 159 -9.24 -17.11 10.19
C LEU A 159 -10.73 -17.18 9.91
N GLN A 160 -11.49 -17.84 10.77
CA GLN A 160 -12.95 -17.91 10.68
C GLN A 160 -13.56 -17.11 11.85
N PRO A 161 -14.10 -15.90 11.59
CA PRO A 161 -14.65 -15.07 12.66
C PRO A 161 -15.89 -15.66 13.32
N ASP A 162 -16.77 -16.31 12.53
CA ASP A 162 -18.00 -16.94 13.02
C ASP A 162 -18.38 -18.15 12.16
N VAL A 163 -19.11 -19.11 12.75
CA VAL A 163 -19.63 -20.30 12.05
C VAL A 163 -20.61 -19.89 10.95
N GLY A 164 -20.37 -20.37 9.71
CA GLY A 164 -21.23 -20.10 8.55
C GLY A 164 -20.82 -18.85 7.74
N HIS A 165 -19.76 -18.17 8.13
CA HIS A 165 -19.16 -17.07 7.37
C HIS A 165 -17.94 -17.52 6.57
N GLU A 166 -17.49 -16.62 5.67
CA GLU A 166 -16.27 -16.83 4.89
C GLU A 166 -15.06 -17.04 5.80
N VAL A 167 -14.17 -17.93 5.40
CA VAL A 167 -12.86 -18.12 6.01
C VAL A 167 -11.86 -17.22 5.31
N LEU A 168 -11.19 -16.33 6.05
CA LEU A 168 -10.08 -15.57 5.54
C LEU A 168 -8.81 -16.42 5.59
N TRP A 169 -8.36 -16.89 4.43
CA TRP A 169 -7.10 -17.59 4.30
C TRP A 169 -5.95 -16.61 4.15
N VAL A 170 -4.92 -16.78 4.97
CA VAL A 170 -3.69 -15.97 4.95
C VAL A 170 -2.50 -16.88 4.67
N LEU A 171 -1.81 -16.60 3.58
CA LEU A 171 -0.57 -17.24 3.18
C LEU A 171 0.58 -16.26 3.42
N ARG A 172 1.53 -16.64 4.26
CA ARG A 172 2.62 -15.79 4.74
C ARG A 172 3.96 -16.45 4.55
N ASP A 173 5.00 -15.68 4.25
CA ASP A 173 6.38 -16.18 4.29
C ASP A 173 6.94 -16.10 5.72
N CYS A 174 7.38 -17.22 6.27
CA CYS A 174 7.99 -17.28 7.60
C CYS A 174 9.33 -16.57 7.69
N LEU A 175 10.07 -16.45 6.57
CA LEU A 175 11.42 -15.86 6.56
C LEU A 175 11.39 -14.33 6.56
N SER A 176 10.57 -13.74 5.69
CA SER A 176 10.42 -12.28 5.59
C SER A 176 9.32 -11.72 6.51
N GLY A 177 8.38 -12.57 6.93
CA GLY A 177 7.18 -12.16 7.65
C GLY A 177 6.12 -11.52 6.77
N GLU A 178 6.32 -11.48 5.45
CA GLU A 178 5.39 -10.87 4.51
C GLU A 178 4.14 -11.72 4.28
N ILE A 179 2.99 -11.05 4.17
CA ILE A 179 1.77 -11.67 3.68
C ILE A 179 1.87 -11.75 2.17
N LEU A 180 1.86 -12.99 1.64
CA LEU A 180 1.96 -13.26 0.21
C LEU A 180 0.59 -13.23 -0.46
N LEU A 181 -0.44 -13.70 0.25
CA LEU A 181 -1.83 -13.71 -0.19
C LEU A 181 -2.76 -13.67 1.01
N ALA A 182 -3.85 -12.90 0.91
CA ALA A 182 -4.98 -12.95 1.82
C ALA A 182 -6.26 -13.03 0.99
N ARG A 183 -7.09 -14.08 1.21
CA ARG A 183 -8.27 -14.33 0.41
C ARG A 183 -9.41 -14.90 1.25
N SER A 184 -10.59 -14.30 1.18
CA SER A 184 -11.82 -14.89 1.75
C SER A 184 -12.38 -15.95 0.82
N LEU A 185 -12.73 -17.11 1.36
CA LEU A 185 -13.36 -18.22 0.68
C LEU A 185 -14.62 -18.67 1.42
N LEU A 186 -15.70 -18.91 0.69
CA LEU A 186 -16.94 -19.49 1.22
C LEU A 186 -16.80 -21.00 1.53
N SER A 187 -15.87 -21.66 0.86
CA SER A 187 -15.52 -23.06 1.07
C SER A 187 -14.02 -23.20 1.32
N SER A 188 -13.65 -24.25 2.05
CA SER A 188 -12.25 -24.56 2.38
C SER A 188 -11.92 -25.96 1.89
N THR A 189 -12.24 -26.24 0.61
CA THR A 189 -11.91 -27.52 -0.01
C THR A 189 -10.41 -27.61 -0.30
N GLN A 190 -9.93 -28.84 -0.45
CA GLN A 190 -8.54 -29.10 -0.84
C GLN A 190 -8.18 -28.38 -2.15
N ASP A 191 -9.09 -28.40 -3.13
CA ASP A 191 -8.87 -27.72 -4.44
C ASP A 191 -8.78 -26.19 -4.29
N ASP A 192 -9.55 -25.59 -3.38
CA ASP A 192 -9.49 -24.16 -3.13
C ASP A 192 -8.13 -23.76 -2.56
N LEU A 193 -7.62 -24.53 -1.58
CA LEU A 193 -6.30 -24.30 -1.00
C LEU A 193 -5.17 -24.50 -2.02
N ALA A 194 -5.26 -25.54 -2.85
CA ALA A 194 -4.32 -25.78 -3.96
C ALA A 194 -4.22 -24.58 -4.91
N ARG A 195 -5.37 -23.96 -5.24
CA ARG A 195 -5.39 -22.75 -6.08
C ARG A 195 -4.68 -21.58 -5.41
N LEU A 196 -4.89 -21.35 -4.10
CA LEU A 196 -4.22 -20.27 -3.38
C LEU A 196 -2.69 -20.48 -3.37
N ILE A 197 -2.22 -21.70 -3.13
CA ILE A 197 -0.79 -22.02 -3.16
C ILE A 197 -0.21 -21.83 -4.58
N THR A 198 -0.95 -22.24 -5.60
CA THR A 198 -0.55 -22.06 -6.99
C THR A 198 -0.45 -20.57 -7.34
N GLU A 199 -1.43 -19.76 -6.93
CA GLU A 199 -1.42 -18.30 -7.14
C GLU A 199 -0.18 -17.66 -6.51
N VAL A 200 0.18 -18.06 -5.29
CA VAL A 200 1.40 -17.58 -4.63
C VAL A 200 2.65 -18.03 -5.40
N LYS A 201 2.72 -19.31 -5.81
CA LYS A 201 3.85 -19.84 -6.58
C LYS A 201 4.09 -19.11 -7.89
N GLU A 202 3.02 -18.80 -8.62
CA GLU A 202 3.09 -18.05 -9.88
C GLU A 202 3.48 -16.58 -9.70
N ALA A 203 3.08 -16.00 -8.56
CA ALA A 203 3.42 -14.62 -8.24
C ALA A 203 4.89 -14.43 -7.86
N LEU A 204 5.57 -15.46 -7.34
CA LEU A 204 6.94 -15.41 -6.86
C LEU A 204 7.95 -15.93 -7.92
N GLU A 205 9.19 -15.42 -7.83
CA GLU A 205 10.33 -15.86 -8.66
C GLU A 205 11.28 -16.80 -7.89
N VAL A 206 10.95 -17.13 -6.64
CA VAL A 206 11.75 -17.99 -5.76
C VAL A 206 10.96 -19.26 -5.39
N PRO A 207 11.64 -20.39 -5.12
CA PRO A 207 10.96 -21.63 -4.77
C PRO A 207 10.32 -21.55 -3.37
N ILE A 208 9.20 -22.25 -3.19
CA ILE A 208 8.63 -22.57 -1.88
C ILE A 208 9.36 -23.83 -1.37
N ALA A 209 10.23 -23.64 -0.38
CA ALA A 209 11.11 -24.71 0.14
C ALA A 209 10.48 -25.53 1.27
N GLY A 210 9.34 -25.10 1.79
CA GLY A 210 8.62 -25.77 2.86
C GLY A 210 7.32 -25.07 3.20
N ALA A 211 6.49 -25.73 4.00
CA ALA A 211 5.24 -25.14 4.47
C ALA A 211 4.96 -25.54 5.93
N VAL A 212 4.26 -24.65 6.63
CA VAL A 212 3.83 -24.78 8.03
C VAL A 212 2.33 -24.47 8.11
N SER A 213 1.58 -25.27 8.85
CA SER A 213 0.16 -25.04 9.13
C SER A 213 -0.19 -25.47 10.55
N ASP A 214 -1.38 -25.12 11.01
CA ASP A 214 -1.94 -25.53 12.30
C ASP A 214 -2.30 -27.02 12.40
N GLY A 215 -2.10 -27.79 11.31
CA GLY A 215 -2.32 -29.22 11.27
C GLY A 215 -3.74 -29.66 10.89
N GLN A 216 -4.59 -28.75 10.35
CA GLN A 216 -5.87 -29.16 9.76
C GLN A 216 -5.64 -30.19 8.65
N ASP A 217 -6.41 -31.29 8.66
CA ASP A 217 -6.22 -32.44 7.74
C ASP A 217 -6.30 -32.04 6.26
N SER A 218 -7.14 -31.08 5.91
CA SER A 218 -7.25 -30.54 4.54
C SER A 218 -5.98 -29.85 4.07
N ILE A 219 -5.35 -29.07 4.95
CA ILE A 219 -4.10 -28.36 4.66
C ILE A 219 -2.94 -29.34 4.58
N ARG A 220 -2.87 -30.27 5.54
CA ARG A 220 -1.79 -31.26 5.64
C ARG A 220 -1.70 -32.15 4.39
N LYS A 221 -2.84 -32.67 3.92
CA LYS A 221 -2.89 -33.49 2.70
C LYS A 221 -2.43 -32.73 1.45
N GLU A 222 -2.83 -31.46 1.34
CA GLU A 222 -2.43 -30.65 0.19
C GLU A 222 -0.94 -30.30 0.24
N LEU A 223 -0.42 -29.96 1.42
CA LEU A 223 1.01 -29.70 1.59
C LEU A 223 1.88 -30.94 1.33
N GLU A 224 1.45 -32.13 1.73
CA GLU A 224 2.13 -33.40 1.42
C GLU A 224 2.19 -33.63 -0.11
N ASN A 225 1.08 -33.42 -0.82
CA ASN A 225 1.03 -33.49 -2.28
C ASN A 225 1.94 -32.46 -2.93
N PHE A 226 1.87 -31.21 -2.48
CA PHE A 226 2.68 -30.10 -3.01
C PHE A 226 4.19 -30.32 -2.78
N LEU A 227 4.60 -30.75 -1.59
CA LEU A 227 6.01 -31.01 -1.25
C LEU A 227 6.56 -32.26 -1.97
N THR A 228 5.71 -33.23 -2.30
CA THR A 228 6.09 -34.41 -3.10
C THR A 228 6.37 -34.01 -4.56
N PHE A 229 5.71 -33.00 -5.08
CA PHE A 229 5.90 -32.43 -6.41
C PHE A 229 7.17 -31.57 -6.53
N LEU A 230 7.77 -31.15 -5.40
CA LEU A 230 9.01 -30.35 -5.34
C LEU A 230 10.28 -31.20 -5.22
N ARG A 231 10.16 -32.53 -5.15
CA ARG A 231 11.25 -33.49 -5.22
C ARG A 231 11.44 -34.00 -6.64
#